data_289905643e38db14e2cb33f15ef84456
#
_entry.id   289905643e38db14e2cb33f15ef84456
#
_cell.length_a   1.000
_cell.length_b   1.000
_cell.length_c   1.000
_cell.angle_alpha   90.00
_cell.angle_beta   90.00
_cell.angle_gamma   90.00
#
_symmetry.space_group_name_H-M   'P 1'
#
loop_
_entity.id
_entity.type
_entity.pdbx_description
1 polymer ?
#
loop_
_entity_poly.entity_id
_entity_poly.type
_entity_poly.pdbx_seq_one_letter_code
_entity_poly.pdbx_strand_id
1 'polypeptide(L)'
;KKNPIKIFHHMAIDVSNMDISIKFYRELFGYKLTERHAASEVEAIPVELAFLRIQKTHHDLVLSHTPGKKYRARNEQDNIEGTTLHHHIAWECHDRDGWKEMHERAKGMNLEIVRGPVVHSPYDPRGDGSWGENESFYVLDPDGHRLEIFCDMATIDEDGTFRGFGGNRIEEAKAIET
;
A
#
# COMPACT_ATOMS: atom_id res chain seq x y z
N LYS A 1 -0.46 24.30 -18.86
CA LYS A 1 -1.86 23.85 -18.63
C LYS A 1 -1.90 23.03 -17.35
N LYS A 2 -2.92 23.22 -16.49
CA LYS A 2 -3.12 22.42 -15.29
C LYS A 2 -3.33 20.95 -15.69
N ASN A 3 -2.66 20.00 -15.00
CA ASN A 3 -2.88 18.58 -15.21
C ASN A 3 -4.38 18.25 -15.04
N PRO A 4 -5.05 17.62 -16.00
CA PRO A 4 -6.47 17.27 -15.88
C PRO A 4 -6.71 16.13 -14.87
N ILE A 5 -5.71 15.33 -14.53
CA ILE A 5 -5.82 14.27 -13.52
C ILE A 5 -5.82 14.91 -12.13
N LYS A 6 -6.82 14.54 -11.31
CA LYS A 6 -6.97 15.02 -9.95
C LYS A 6 -6.09 14.25 -8.97
N ILE A 7 -6.15 12.93 -9.01
CA ILE A 7 -5.52 12.05 -8.03
C ILE A 7 -5.51 10.61 -8.57
N PHE A 8 -4.54 9.80 -8.17
CA PHE A 8 -4.68 8.34 -8.17
C PHE A 8 -5.73 7.97 -7.11
N HIS A 9 -6.79 7.23 -7.49
CA HIS A 9 -7.97 7.09 -6.65
C HIS A 9 -8.04 5.73 -5.93
N HIS A 10 -7.98 4.63 -6.67
CA HIS A 10 -8.14 3.30 -6.10
C HIS A 10 -7.35 2.25 -6.88
N MET A 11 -7.19 1.11 -6.25
CA MET A 11 -6.62 -0.09 -6.85
C MET A 11 -7.59 -1.27 -6.67
N ALA A 12 -7.64 -2.14 -7.67
CA ALA A 12 -8.33 -3.42 -7.60
C ALA A 12 -7.29 -4.55 -7.57
N ILE A 13 -7.45 -5.50 -6.66
CA ILE A 13 -6.58 -6.67 -6.53
C ILE A 13 -7.38 -7.96 -6.54
N ASP A 14 -6.82 -8.99 -7.13
CA ASP A 14 -7.38 -10.33 -7.11
C ASP A 14 -7.09 -11.03 -5.78
N VAL A 15 -8.12 -11.67 -5.21
CA VAL A 15 -8.02 -12.42 -3.95
C VAL A 15 -8.58 -13.82 -4.09
N SER A 16 -7.96 -14.79 -3.43
CA SER A 16 -8.37 -16.19 -3.49
C SER A 16 -9.60 -16.49 -2.62
N ASN A 17 -9.81 -15.71 -1.55
CA ASN A 17 -10.93 -15.85 -0.65
C ASN A 17 -11.40 -14.48 -0.16
N MET A 18 -12.61 -14.11 -0.57
CA MET A 18 -13.19 -12.80 -0.31
C MET A 18 -13.36 -12.51 1.20
N ASP A 19 -13.86 -13.48 1.96
CA ASP A 19 -14.13 -13.27 3.40
C ASP A 19 -12.84 -13.11 4.20
N ILE A 20 -11.82 -13.91 3.89
CA ILE A 20 -10.50 -13.82 4.53
C ILE A 20 -9.87 -12.45 4.21
N SER A 21 -9.91 -12.02 2.96
CA SER A 21 -9.31 -10.76 2.54
C SER A 21 -10.07 -9.55 3.09
N ILE A 22 -11.40 -9.55 3.07
CA ILE A 22 -12.20 -8.48 3.72
C ILE A 22 -11.83 -8.37 5.20
N LYS A 23 -11.77 -9.50 5.91
CA LYS A 23 -11.40 -9.52 7.33
C LYS A 23 -10.00 -8.94 7.53
N PHE A 24 -9.01 -9.39 6.75
CA PHE A 24 -7.63 -8.94 6.83
C PHE A 24 -7.50 -7.41 6.67
N TYR A 25 -8.06 -6.86 5.58
CA TYR A 25 -7.96 -5.41 5.31
C TYR A 25 -8.72 -4.56 6.34
N ARG A 26 -9.82 -5.07 6.89
CA ARG A 26 -10.54 -4.42 7.99
C ARG A 26 -9.73 -4.41 9.28
N GLU A 27 -9.12 -5.53 9.65
CA GLU A 27 -8.37 -5.67 10.91
C GLU A 27 -7.04 -4.90 10.86
N LEU A 28 -6.28 -5.00 9.77
CA LEU A 28 -4.99 -4.33 9.67
C LEU A 28 -5.14 -2.82 9.45
N PHE A 29 -5.90 -2.41 8.44
CA PHE A 29 -5.96 -1.01 7.99
C PHE A 29 -7.19 -0.24 8.46
N GLY A 30 -8.16 -0.88 9.09
CA GLY A 30 -9.41 -0.25 9.51
C GLY A 30 -10.38 0.03 8.36
N TYR A 31 -10.26 -0.68 7.25
CA TYR A 31 -11.19 -0.56 6.12
C TYR A 31 -12.64 -0.83 6.53
N LYS A 32 -13.56 -0.10 5.91
CA LYS A 32 -14.99 -0.33 5.99
C LYS A 32 -15.48 -0.89 4.67
N LEU A 33 -16.27 -1.95 4.73
CA LEU A 33 -16.95 -2.50 3.57
C LEU A 33 -18.08 -1.56 3.16
N THR A 34 -18.04 -1.09 1.92
CA THR A 34 -19.10 -0.25 1.34
C THR A 34 -20.16 -1.10 0.69
N GLU A 35 -19.76 -1.98 -0.24
CA GLU A 35 -20.65 -2.90 -0.95
C GLU A 35 -19.93 -4.21 -1.25
N ARG A 36 -20.69 -5.26 -1.45
CA ARG A 36 -20.23 -6.55 -1.91
C ARG A 36 -21.26 -7.13 -2.89
N HIS A 37 -20.79 -7.58 -4.03
CA HIS A 37 -21.61 -8.11 -5.11
C HIS A 37 -21.14 -9.51 -5.50
N ALA A 38 -22.10 -10.43 -5.61
CA ALA A 38 -21.79 -11.78 -6.08
C ALA A 38 -21.42 -11.79 -7.56
N ALA A 39 -20.63 -12.77 -7.97
CA ALA A 39 -20.37 -12.99 -9.39
C ALA A 39 -21.69 -13.21 -10.12
N SER A 40 -21.83 -12.61 -11.28
CA SER A 40 -23.03 -12.71 -12.13
C SER A 40 -24.28 -11.95 -11.67
N GLU A 41 -24.24 -11.13 -10.65
CA GLU A 41 -25.33 -10.15 -10.41
C GLU A 41 -25.53 -9.24 -11.64
N VAL A 42 -24.44 -8.93 -12.33
CA VAL A 42 -24.43 -8.24 -13.60
C VAL A 42 -23.73 -9.14 -14.62
N GLU A 43 -24.40 -9.49 -15.72
CA GLU A 43 -23.87 -10.42 -16.73
C GLU A 43 -22.48 -10.01 -17.25
N ALA A 44 -22.25 -8.71 -17.41
CA ALA A 44 -20.96 -8.18 -17.88
C ALA A 44 -19.83 -8.26 -16.84
N ILE A 45 -20.13 -8.63 -15.57
CA ILE A 45 -19.17 -8.67 -14.45
C ILE A 45 -19.18 -10.08 -13.83
N PRO A 46 -18.46 -11.05 -14.42
CA PRO A 46 -18.49 -12.44 -13.97
C PRO A 46 -17.58 -12.72 -12.77
N VAL A 47 -17.34 -11.72 -11.93
CA VAL A 47 -16.48 -11.80 -10.75
C VAL A 47 -17.21 -11.28 -9.52
N GLU A 48 -16.89 -11.83 -8.35
CA GLU A 48 -17.31 -11.28 -7.06
C GLU A 48 -16.47 -10.04 -6.78
N LEU A 49 -17.10 -8.97 -6.30
CA LEU A 49 -16.44 -7.71 -5.95
C LEU A 49 -16.79 -7.28 -4.53
N ALA A 50 -15.79 -6.77 -3.81
CA ALA A 50 -15.99 -6.06 -2.55
C ALA A 50 -15.30 -4.69 -2.63
N PHE A 51 -16.05 -3.65 -2.29
CA PHE A 51 -15.62 -2.26 -2.30
C PHE A 51 -15.34 -1.81 -0.87
N LEU A 52 -14.07 -1.46 -0.59
CA LEU A 52 -13.62 -1.06 0.73
C LEU A 52 -13.14 0.38 0.72
N ARG A 53 -13.34 1.09 1.85
CA ARG A 53 -12.90 2.47 2.01
C ARG A 53 -12.27 2.74 3.38
N ILE A 54 -11.27 3.61 3.40
CA ILE A 54 -10.76 4.29 4.59
C ILE A 54 -11.35 5.72 4.63
N GLN A 55 -11.42 6.36 3.46
CA GLN A 55 -11.89 7.73 3.29
C GLN A 55 -13.42 7.84 3.18
N LYS A 56 -13.93 9.06 2.95
CA LYS A 56 -15.36 9.35 2.74
C LYS A 56 -15.80 9.17 1.27
N THR A 57 -15.04 8.44 0.47
CA THR A 57 -15.41 8.09 -0.91
C THR A 57 -16.07 6.70 -0.92
N HIS A 58 -16.66 6.31 -2.05
CA HIS A 58 -17.32 5.01 -2.17
C HIS A 58 -16.32 3.86 -1.92
N HIS A 59 -15.12 3.94 -2.48
CA HIS A 59 -14.04 2.98 -2.26
C HIS A 59 -12.68 3.57 -2.61
N ASP A 60 -11.66 3.02 -2.03
CA ASP A 60 -10.25 3.25 -2.35
C ASP A 60 -9.45 1.94 -2.50
N LEU A 61 -10.08 0.81 -2.18
CA LEU A 61 -9.60 -0.54 -2.49
C LEU A 61 -10.76 -1.40 -2.98
N VAL A 62 -10.53 -2.18 -4.05
CA VAL A 62 -11.46 -3.18 -4.56
C VAL A 62 -10.83 -4.56 -4.46
N LEU A 63 -11.53 -5.51 -3.88
CA LEU A 63 -11.17 -6.92 -3.89
C LEU A 63 -11.99 -7.61 -4.98
N SER A 64 -11.35 -8.41 -5.81
CA SER A 64 -11.97 -9.16 -6.90
C SER A 64 -11.70 -10.64 -6.72
N HIS A 65 -12.74 -11.48 -6.83
CA HIS A 65 -12.60 -12.92 -6.80
C HIS A 65 -13.31 -13.55 -8.00
N THR A 66 -12.57 -14.36 -8.76
CA THR A 66 -13.12 -15.09 -9.91
C THR A 66 -13.51 -16.52 -9.48
N PRO A 67 -14.81 -16.87 -9.48
CA PRO A 67 -15.24 -18.23 -9.16
C PRO A 67 -14.57 -19.27 -10.04
N GLY A 68 -14.09 -20.35 -9.43
CA GLY A 68 -13.45 -21.45 -10.16
C GLY A 68 -12.00 -21.20 -10.62
N LYS A 69 -11.48 -19.98 -10.49
CA LYS A 69 -10.06 -19.68 -10.74
C LYS A 69 -9.19 -20.37 -9.70
N LYS A 70 -8.11 -21.02 -10.16
CA LYS A 70 -7.06 -21.52 -9.28
C LYS A 70 -6.10 -20.38 -8.95
N TYR A 71 -6.01 -20.03 -7.69
CA TYR A 71 -5.07 -19.02 -7.19
C TYR A 71 -3.80 -19.72 -6.69
N ARG A 72 -2.66 -19.14 -7.01
CA ARG A 72 -1.37 -19.51 -6.42
C ARG A 72 -1.02 -18.50 -5.35
N ALA A 73 -0.80 -18.96 -4.13
CA ALA A 73 -0.24 -18.10 -3.09
C ALA A 73 1.13 -17.57 -3.55
N ARG A 74 1.36 -16.29 -3.37
CA ARG A 74 2.63 -15.61 -3.62
C ARG A 74 3.43 -15.54 -2.31
N ASN A 75 4.74 -15.43 -2.43
CA ASN A 75 5.64 -15.18 -1.32
C ASN A 75 6.46 -13.92 -1.59
N GLU A 76 7.27 -13.51 -0.63
CA GLU A 76 8.08 -12.30 -0.77
C GLU A 76 9.08 -12.40 -1.95
N GLN A 77 9.62 -13.57 -2.23
CA GLN A 77 10.53 -13.78 -3.35
C GLN A 77 9.86 -13.55 -4.70
N ASP A 78 8.60 -13.98 -4.87
CA ASP A 78 7.83 -13.70 -6.09
C ASP A 78 7.70 -12.19 -6.33
N ASN A 79 7.53 -11.39 -5.27
CA ASN A 79 7.42 -9.94 -5.37
C ASN A 79 8.78 -9.29 -5.71
N ILE A 80 9.87 -9.74 -5.07
CA ILE A 80 11.23 -9.22 -5.31
C ILE A 80 11.72 -9.55 -6.72
N GLU A 81 11.49 -10.75 -7.21
CA GLU A 81 11.91 -11.20 -8.54
C GLU A 81 11.05 -10.62 -9.69
N GLY A 82 10.01 -9.86 -9.36
CA GLY A 82 9.16 -9.22 -10.37
C GLY A 82 8.29 -10.20 -11.14
N THR A 83 7.99 -11.36 -10.58
CA THR A 83 7.05 -12.35 -11.18
C THR A 83 5.58 -11.91 -11.07
N THR A 84 5.33 -10.80 -10.37
CA THR A 84 4.04 -10.14 -10.24
C THR A 84 3.99 -8.89 -11.11
N LEU A 85 2.78 -8.48 -11.54
CA LEU A 85 2.61 -7.27 -12.36
C LEU A 85 2.71 -5.97 -11.54
N HIS A 86 2.67 -6.05 -10.21
CA HIS A 86 2.93 -4.94 -9.30
C HIS A 86 3.91 -5.39 -8.23
N HIS A 87 4.77 -4.49 -7.77
CA HIS A 87 5.79 -4.79 -6.77
C HIS A 87 5.21 -4.72 -5.36
N HIS A 88 4.51 -3.66 -5.02
CA HIS A 88 3.83 -3.46 -3.74
C HIS A 88 2.72 -2.42 -3.84
N ILE A 89 1.91 -2.35 -2.81
CA ILE A 89 0.93 -1.30 -2.57
C ILE A 89 1.32 -0.64 -1.26
N ALA A 90 1.26 0.69 -1.18
CA ALA A 90 1.73 1.44 -0.02
C ALA A 90 0.63 2.28 0.61
N TRP A 91 0.64 2.34 1.95
CA TRP A 91 -0.21 3.19 2.78
C TRP A 91 0.64 4.10 3.64
N GLU A 92 0.35 5.38 3.60
CA GLU A 92 0.97 6.38 4.44
C GLU A 92 0.21 6.56 5.76
N CYS A 93 0.92 6.49 6.87
CA CYS A 93 0.42 6.88 8.18
C CYS A 93 0.49 8.41 8.35
N HIS A 94 -0.41 8.98 9.15
CA HIS A 94 -0.40 10.43 9.40
C HIS A 94 0.91 10.93 10.00
N ASP A 95 1.54 10.10 10.81
CA ASP A 95 2.79 10.40 11.49
C ASP A 95 3.49 9.12 11.95
N ARG A 96 4.67 9.27 12.56
CA ARG A 96 5.47 8.16 13.05
C ARG A 96 4.79 7.40 14.21
N ASP A 97 3.94 8.03 14.98
CA ASP A 97 3.24 7.33 16.09
C ASP A 97 2.13 6.44 15.52
N GLY A 98 1.38 6.90 14.52
CA GLY A 98 0.47 6.06 13.75
C GLY A 98 1.19 4.90 13.06
N TRP A 99 2.39 5.12 12.52
CA TRP A 99 3.20 4.06 11.93
C TRP A 99 3.63 3.00 12.97
N LYS A 100 4.04 3.41 14.18
CA LYS A 100 4.34 2.48 15.28
C LYS A 100 3.11 1.67 15.69
N GLU A 101 1.93 2.33 15.78
CA GLU A 101 0.67 1.64 16.07
C GLU A 101 0.40 0.56 15.02
N MET A 102 0.55 0.87 13.74
CA MET A 102 0.36 -0.10 12.66
C MET A 102 1.35 -1.26 12.73
N HIS A 103 2.61 -0.99 13.07
CA HIS A 103 3.63 -2.03 13.27
C HIS A 103 3.26 -2.99 14.41
N GLU A 104 2.84 -2.46 15.57
CA GLU A 104 2.39 -3.29 16.70
C GLU A 104 1.09 -4.05 16.38
N ARG A 105 0.17 -3.44 15.61
CA ARG A 105 -1.04 -4.10 15.15
C ARG A 105 -0.72 -5.30 14.23
N ALA A 106 0.18 -5.13 13.27
CA ALA A 106 0.63 -6.21 12.41
C ALA A 106 1.24 -7.38 13.22
N LYS A 107 2.07 -7.07 14.21
CA LYS A 107 2.63 -8.06 15.14
C LYS A 107 1.54 -8.75 15.96
N GLY A 108 0.57 -8.01 16.49
CA GLY A 108 -0.56 -8.54 17.24
C GLY A 108 -1.46 -9.48 16.41
N MET A 109 -1.50 -9.29 15.10
CA MET A 109 -2.15 -10.19 14.14
C MET A 109 -1.25 -11.38 13.73
N ASN A 110 -0.05 -11.52 14.29
CA ASN A 110 0.97 -12.52 13.93
C ASN A 110 1.39 -12.46 12.45
N LEU A 111 1.38 -11.29 11.84
CA LEU A 111 1.89 -11.12 10.49
C LEU A 111 3.42 -11.13 10.49
N GLU A 112 3.99 -11.81 9.51
CA GLU A 112 5.42 -11.75 9.26
C GLU A 112 5.80 -10.37 8.69
N ILE A 113 6.76 -9.70 9.32
CA ILE A 113 7.38 -8.50 8.75
C ILE A 113 8.45 -8.98 7.76
N VAL A 114 8.12 -8.97 6.49
CA VAL A 114 9.02 -9.47 5.42
C VAL A 114 10.18 -8.53 5.11
N ARG A 115 10.05 -7.24 5.47
CA ARG A 115 11.13 -6.24 5.42
C ARG A 115 10.85 -5.12 6.43
N GLY A 116 11.89 -4.58 7.01
CA GLY A 116 11.83 -3.45 7.95
C GLY A 116 11.69 -3.86 9.41
N PRO A 117 11.55 -2.89 10.30
CA PRO A 117 11.59 -1.44 10.07
C PRO A 117 12.83 -0.97 9.31
N VAL A 118 12.65 -0.09 8.34
CA VAL A 118 13.72 0.44 7.50
C VAL A 118 13.47 1.91 7.18
N VAL A 119 14.54 2.68 7.14
CA VAL A 119 14.51 4.08 6.67
C VAL A 119 15.03 4.10 5.24
N HIS A 120 14.19 4.43 4.28
CA HIS A 120 14.59 4.62 2.89
C HIS A 120 15.14 6.03 2.71
N SER A 121 16.45 6.14 2.81
CA SER A 121 17.14 7.42 2.63
C SER A 121 18.62 7.21 2.30
N PRO A 122 19.17 7.95 1.35
CA PRO A 122 20.61 8.08 1.16
C PRO A 122 21.20 9.23 2.00
N TYR A 123 20.38 10.05 2.65
CA TYR A 123 20.78 11.28 3.35
C TYR A 123 20.67 11.18 4.87
N ASP A 124 19.65 10.48 5.39
CA ASP A 124 19.48 10.29 6.83
C ASP A 124 20.51 9.27 7.37
N PRO A 125 21.14 9.53 8.54
CA PRO A 125 22.11 8.59 9.14
C PRO A 125 21.54 7.20 9.44
N ARG A 126 20.22 7.05 9.56
CA ARG A 126 19.50 5.77 9.77
C ARG A 126 19.20 5.07 8.46
N GLY A 127 19.45 5.74 7.32
CA GLY A 127 19.02 5.30 6.00
C GLY A 127 19.72 4.04 5.52
N ASP A 128 19.03 3.27 4.72
CA ASP A 128 19.53 2.07 4.05
C ASP A 128 20.26 2.37 2.72
N GLY A 129 20.38 3.65 2.37
CA GLY A 129 20.97 4.12 1.11
C GLY A 129 20.00 4.12 -0.07
N SER A 130 18.75 3.72 0.13
CA SER A 130 17.70 3.79 -0.90
C SER A 130 17.00 5.16 -0.94
N TRP A 131 15.83 5.26 -1.50
CA TRP A 131 15.21 6.53 -1.87
C TRP A 131 13.81 6.68 -1.30
N GLY A 132 13.36 7.94 -1.12
CA GLY A 132 12.00 8.29 -0.73
C GLY A 132 11.91 9.12 0.56
N GLU A 133 12.93 9.08 1.43
CA GLU A 133 12.95 9.76 2.72
C GLU A 133 11.75 9.36 3.61
N ASN A 134 11.56 8.06 3.79
CA ASN A 134 10.46 7.52 4.58
C ASN A 134 10.91 6.38 5.50
N GLU A 135 10.14 6.14 6.56
CA GLU A 135 10.31 4.97 7.44
C GLU A 135 9.21 3.96 7.15
N SER A 136 9.60 2.73 6.77
CA SER A 136 8.69 1.71 6.26
C SER A 136 8.83 0.36 6.96
N PHE A 137 7.76 -0.43 6.89
CA PHE A 137 7.82 -1.89 7.03
C PHE A 137 6.87 -2.54 6.03
N TYR A 138 7.11 -3.83 5.76
CA TYR A 138 6.40 -4.59 4.75
C TYR A 138 5.83 -5.87 5.32
N VAL A 139 4.59 -6.18 4.96
CA VAL A 139 3.90 -7.44 5.27
C VAL A 139 3.29 -8.03 4.00
N LEU A 140 2.86 -9.28 4.04
CA LEU A 140 2.06 -9.88 2.98
C LEU A 140 0.60 -9.99 3.42
N ASP A 141 -0.32 -9.79 2.48
CA ASP A 141 -1.72 -10.15 2.68
C ASP A 141 -1.92 -11.68 2.55
N PRO A 142 -3.12 -12.22 2.77
CA PRO A 142 -3.37 -13.66 2.68
C PRO A 142 -3.04 -14.30 1.33
N ASP A 143 -3.01 -13.53 0.25
CA ASP A 143 -2.65 -13.99 -1.09
C ASP A 143 -1.21 -13.70 -1.48
N GLY A 144 -0.43 -13.07 -0.57
CA GLY A 144 0.97 -12.71 -0.78
C GLY A 144 1.18 -11.40 -1.51
N HIS A 145 0.16 -10.53 -1.62
CA HIS A 145 0.39 -9.16 -2.06
C HIS A 145 1.29 -8.45 -1.05
N ARG A 146 2.35 -7.80 -1.57
CA ARG A 146 3.30 -7.06 -0.75
C ARG A 146 2.74 -5.69 -0.40
N LEU A 147 2.59 -5.44 0.90
CA LEU A 147 2.00 -4.24 1.45
C LEU A 147 3.07 -3.45 2.21
N GLU A 148 3.25 -2.20 1.85
CA GLU A 148 4.12 -1.25 2.55
C GLU A 148 3.30 -0.36 3.45
N ILE A 149 3.76 -0.16 4.67
CA ILE A 149 3.19 0.81 5.61
C ILE A 149 4.30 1.76 6.01
N PHE A 150 4.13 3.04 5.71
CA PHE A 150 5.19 4.05 5.87
C PHE A 150 4.70 5.36 6.49
N CYS A 151 5.64 6.18 6.88
CA CYS A 151 5.43 7.58 7.26
C CYS A 151 6.58 8.45 6.73
N ASP A 152 6.35 9.77 6.70
CA ASP A 152 7.37 10.78 6.41
C ASP A 152 7.93 10.76 4.97
N MET A 153 7.11 10.49 3.96
CA MET A 153 7.55 10.59 2.56
C MET A 153 8.04 12.01 2.25
N ALA A 154 9.17 12.11 1.57
CA ALA A 154 9.69 13.40 1.10
C ALA A 154 8.66 14.16 0.26
N THR A 155 8.65 15.47 0.44
CA THR A 155 7.95 16.40 -0.46
C THR A 155 8.96 17.12 -1.35
N ILE A 156 8.48 17.69 -2.45
CA ILE A 156 9.29 18.41 -3.42
C ILE A 156 8.89 19.89 -3.39
N ASP A 157 9.86 20.77 -3.10
CA ASP A 157 9.68 22.21 -3.16
C ASP A 157 9.51 22.70 -4.61
N GLU A 158 9.05 23.92 -4.81
CA GLU A 158 8.85 24.52 -6.14
C GLU A 158 10.13 24.56 -7.01
N ASP A 159 11.29 24.62 -6.36
CA ASP A 159 12.60 24.60 -7.02
C ASP A 159 13.16 23.19 -7.23
N GLY A 160 12.36 22.15 -6.95
CA GLY A 160 12.72 20.75 -7.08
C GLY A 160 13.52 20.18 -5.90
N THR A 161 13.83 20.96 -4.87
CA THR A 161 14.59 20.47 -3.70
C THR A 161 13.71 19.60 -2.81
N PHE A 162 14.26 18.52 -2.27
CA PHE A 162 13.56 17.61 -1.38
C PHE A 162 13.45 18.19 0.04
N ARG A 163 12.30 17.92 0.67
CA ARG A 163 12.12 17.99 2.13
C ARG A 163 11.92 16.60 2.67
N GLY A 164 12.86 16.15 3.48
CA GLY A 164 12.83 14.87 4.15
C GLY A 164 12.26 14.93 5.55
N PHE A 165 12.76 14.06 6.43
CA PHE A 165 12.30 13.92 7.81
C PHE A 165 12.24 15.25 8.56
N GLY A 166 11.12 15.46 9.29
CA GLY A 166 10.88 16.69 10.04
C GLY A 166 10.72 17.95 9.17
N GLY A 167 10.50 17.80 7.87
CA GLY A 167 10.38 18.90 6.91
C GLY A 167 11.72 19.59 6.59
N ASN A 168 12.83 18.97 6.94
CA ASN A 168 14.16 19.51 6.69
C ASN A 168 14.49 19.48 5.20
N ARG A 169 14.98 20.59 4.68
CA ARG A 169 15.40 20.71 3.29
C ARG A 169 16.74 20.01 3.09
N ILE A 170 16.84 19.23 2.00
CA ILE A 170 18.02 18.47 1.63
C ILE A 170 18.59 19.10 0.36
N GLU A 171 19.55 20.01 0.51
CA GLU A 171 20.03 20.87 -0.59
C GLU A 171 20.68 20.10 -1.76
N GLU A 172 21.29 18.94 -1.47
CA GLU A 172 21.90 18.05 -2.47
C GLU A 172 20.88 17.18 -3.21
N ALA A 173 19.63 17.14 -2.76
CA ALA A 173 18.59 16.30 -3.35
C ALA A 173 17.67 17.12 -4.25
N LYS A 174 17.63 16.78 -5.54
CA LYS A 174 16.83 17.46 -6.56
C LYS A 174 15.99 16.46 -7.35
N ALA A 175 14.71 16.81 -7.58
CA ALA A 175 13.88 16.11 -8.56
C ALA A 175 14.44 16.29 -9.97
N ILE A 176 14.30 15.27 -10.80
CA ILE A 176 14.76 15.30 -12.22
C ILE A 176 13.91 16.31 -13.00
N GLU A 177 12.62 16.37 -12.71
CA GLU A 177 11.68 17.31 -13.32
C GLU A 177 10.91 18.06 -12.22
N THR A 178 10.63 19.35 -12.47
CA THR A 178 9.89 20.24 -11.56
C THR A 178 8.60 20.75 -12.19
#